data_d9e11e94fedac36c150b19189a940b0f
#
_entry.id   d9e11e94fedac36c150b19189a940b0f
#
_cell.length_a   1.000
_cell.length_b   1.000
_cell.length_c   1.000
_cell.angle_alpha   90.00
_cell.angle_beta   90.00
_cell.angle_gamma   90.00
#
_symmetry.space_group_name_H-M   'P 1'
#
loop_
_entity.id
_entity.type
_entity.pdbx_description
1 polymer ?
#
loop_
_entity_poly.entity_id
_entity_poly.type
_entity_poly.pdbx_seq_one_letter_code
_entity_poly.pdbx_strand_id
1 'polypeptide(L)'
;MNLIDDVAINNLFENARQSERKRAHLLLHRSHDDKVQRLLIGLVKDSFVEPHYHELANQWEMFTVLTGELKITLYETDGAIKKQFNAGPTRSVSIVEFSPGDIHSVECVSDKALMLEVKEGPFNPDYAKAFPHWI
;
A
#
# COMPACT_ATOMS: atom_id res chain seq x y z
N MET A 1 -5.38 19.85 14.68
CA MET A 1 -5.28 19.89 13.21
C MET A 1 -3.96 19.25 12.82
N ASN A 2 -3.97 18.42 11.78
CA ASN A 2 -2.77 17.75 11.30
C ASN A 2 -2.52 18.18 9.85
N LEU A 3 -1.36 18.78 9.59
CA LEU A 3 -0.98 19.28 8.25
C LEU A 3 0.25 18.51 7.78
N ILE A 4 0.13 17.88 6.62
CA ILE A 4 1.20 17.11 6.00
C ILE A 4 1.77 17.96 4.86
N ASP A 5 2.91 18.57 5.09
CA ASP A 5 3.55 19.48 4.14
C ASP A 5 4.65 18.79 3.32
N ASP A 6 5.27 19.55 2.43
CA ASP A 6 6.33 19.05 1.56
C ASP A 6 7.54 18.53 2.34
N VAL A 7 7.84 19.13 3.50
CA VAL A 7 8.96 18.69 4.35
C VAL A 7 8.70 17.29 4.88
N ALA A 8 7.48 17.04 5.38
CA ALA A 8 7.09 15.72 5.89
C ALA A 8 7.14 14.66 4.78
N ILE A 9 6.67 15.00 3.58
CA ILE A 9 6.68 14.08 2.43
C ILE A 9 8.12 13.80 1.98
N ASN A 10 8.98 14.81 1.91
CA ASN A 10 10.39 14.63 1.54
C ASN A 10 11.13 13.75 2.56
N ASN A 11 10.87 13.93 3.85
CA ASN A 11 11.41 13.09 4.90
C ASN A 11 10.95 11.64 4.77
N LEU A 12 9.69 11.42 4.40
CA LEU A 12 9.15 10.10 4.16
C LEU A 12 9.89 9.38 3.02
N PHE A 13 10.13 10.05 1.90
CA PHE A 13 10.90 9.51 0.79
C PHE A 13 12.35 9.24 1.17
N GLU A 14 12.96 10.11 1.98
CA GLU A 14 14.33 9.88 2.45
C GLU A 14 14.41 8.63 3.33
N ASN A 15 13.45 8.43 4.21
CA ASN A 15 13.33 7.21 5.01
C ASN A 15 13.12 5.97 4.11
N ALA A 16 12.33 6.11 3.06
CA ALA A 16 12.13 5.02 2.09
C ALA A 16 13.45 4.64 1.40
N ARG A 17 14.27 5.62 0.98
CA ARG A 17 15.57 5.37 0.34
C ARG A 17 16.53 4.61 1.27
N GLN A 18 16.47 4.87 2.57
CA GLN A 18 17.34 4.23 3.55
C GLN A 18 16.81 2.86 4.01
N SER A 19 15.58 2.52 3.70
CA SER A 19 14.96 1.24 4.06
C SER A 19 15.40 0.14 3.09
N GLU A 20 15.67 -1.04 3.62
CA GLU A 20 15.95 -2.22 2.79
C GLU A 20 14.77 -2.57 1.88
N ARG A 21 13.55 -2.33 2.34
CA ARG A 21 12.32 -2.56 1.58
C ARG A 21 12.00 -1.43 0.61
N LYS A 22 12.79 -0.35 0.60
CA LYS A 22 12.62 0.81 -0.29
C LYS A 22 11.26 1.47 -0.13
N ARG A 23 10.70 1.44 1.07
CA ARG A 23 9.45 2.12 1.44
C ARG A 23 9.43 2.50 2.91
N ALA A 24 8.63 3.49 3.23
CA ALA A 24 8.44 3.96 4.60
C ALA A 24 7.00 4.40 4.80
N HIS A 25 6.53 4.36 6.04
CA HIS A 25 5.17 4.68 6.43
C HIS A 25 5.14 5.93 7.31
N LEU A 26 4.14 6.77 7.11
CA LEU A 26 3.79 7.87 8.01
C LEU A 26 2.35 7.65 8.46
N LEU A 27 2.17 7.26 9.72
CA LEU A 27 0.85 6.98 10.28
C LEU A 27 0.15 8.31 10.61
N LEU A 28 -1.07 8.49 10.12
CA LEU A 28 -1.90 9.66 10.39
C LEU A 28 -2.89 9.39 11.53
N HIS A 29 -3.20 8.13 11.81
CA HIS A 29 -3.98 7.73 12.97
C HIS A 29 -3.13 7.73 14.22
N ARG A 30 -3.76 7.91 15.39
CA ARG A 30 -3.07 8.08 16.67
C ARG A 30 -2.53 6.78 17.26
N SER A 31 -3.26 5.69 17.06
CA SER A 31 -2.88 4.38 17.59
C SER A 31 -3.44 3.26 16.72
N HIS A 32 -2.95 2.04 16.95
CA HIS A 32 -3.49 0.84 16.30
C HIS A 32 -4.95 0.55 16.68
N ASP A 33 -5.46 1.15 17.74
CA ASP A 33 -6.85 0.99 18.19
C ASP A 33 -7.83 1.89 17.43
N ASP A 34 -7.35 2.87 16.67
CA ASP A 34 -8.21 3.77 15.92
C ASP A 34 -9.07 2.97 14.93
N LYS A 35 -10.35 3.33 14.87
CA LYS A 35 -11.34 2.65 14.00
C LYS A 35 -11.07 2.82 12.53
N VAL A 36 -10.44 3.93 12.15
CA VAL A 36 -10.03 4.23 10.77
C VAL A 36 -8.53 4.41 10.74
N GLN A 37 -7.83 3.47 10.13
CA GLN A 37 -6.40 3.52 9.95
C GLN A 37 -6.09 4.33 8.69
N ARG A 38 -5.22 5.33 8.79
CA ARG A 38 -4.85 6.22 7.68
C ARG A 38 -3.35 6.40 7.70
N LEU A 39 -2.72 6.19 6.57
CA LEU A 39 -1.26 6.34 6.47
C LEU A 39 -0.83 6.75 5.08
N LEU A 40 0.27 7.48 5.02
CA LEU A 40 1.00 7.71 3.79
C LEU A 40 2.11 6.66 3.69
N ILE A 41 2.28 6.14 2.49
CA ILE A 41 3.38 5.24 2.16
C ILE A 41 4.19 5.87 1.05
N GLY A 42 5.46 6.14 1.33
CA GLY A 42 6.44 6.56 0.34
C GLY A 42 7.21 5.36 -0.16
N LEU A 43 7.24 5.17 -1.47
CA LEU A 43 8.00 4.10 -2.12
C LEU A 43 9.00 4.71 -3.09
N VAL A 44 10.17 4.13 -3.18
CA VAL A 44 11.14 4.48 -4.22
C VAL A 44 11.24 3.33 -5.22
N LYS A 45 11.87 3.60 -6.37
CA LYS A 45 11.94 2.66 -7.49
C LYS A 45 12.39 1.28 -7.03
N ASP A 46 11.75 0.26 -7.58
CA ASP A 46 11.97 -1.15 -7.31
C ASP A 46 11.44 -1.64 -5.95
N SER A 47 10.82 -0.78 -5.14
CA SER A 47 10.10 -1.26 -3.96
C SER A 47 9.01 -2.22 -4.40
N PHE A 48 9.02 -3.42 -3.82
CA PHE A 48 8.10 -4.49 -4.17
C PHE A 48 7.45 -5.05 -2.92
N VAL A 49 6.13 -4.89 -2.84
CA VAL A 49 5.30 -5.52 -1.82
C VAL A 49 4.85 -6.86 -2.39
N GLU A 50 5.36 -7.93 -1.82
CA GLU A 50 5.12 -9.30 -2.33
C GLU A 50 3.64 -9.71 -2.27
N PRO A 51 3.24 -10.70 -3.08
CA PRO A 51 1.85 -11.17 -3.06
C PRO A 51 1.40 -11.59 -1.67
N HIS A 52 0.30 -11.00 -1.24
CA HIS A 52 -0.32 -11.24 0.06
C HIS A 52 -1.81 -10.91 -0.02
N TYR A 53 -2.55 -11.28 1.02
CA TYR A 53 -3.95 -10.91 1.18
C TYR A 53 -4.27 -10.67 2.66
N HIS A 54 -5.44 -10.11 2.91
CA HIS A 54 -5.96 -9.91 4.26
C HIS A 54 -7.17 -10.81 4.43
N GLU A 55 -7.20 -11.60 5.50
CA GLU A 55 -8.14 -12.71 5.62
C GLU A 55 -9.42 -12.39 6.40
N LEU A 56 -9.40 -11.36 7.26
CA LEU A 56 -10.58 -11.01 8.07
C LEU A 56 -11.60 -10.22 7.23
N ALA A 57 -12.87 -10.44 7.51
CA ALA A 57 -13.98 -9.84 6.76
C ALA A 57 -13.99 -8.30 6.74
N ASN A 58 -13.37 -7.66 7.74
CA ASN A 58 -13.27 -6.19 7.82
C ASN A 58 -11.96 -5.65 7.26
N GLN A 59 -11.10 -6.49 6.70
CA GLN A 59 -9.78 -6.10 6.22
C GLN A 59 -9.80 -5.74 4.72
N TRP A 60 -10.71 -4.87 4.31
CA TRP A 60 -10.58 -4.16 3.05
C TRP A 60 -9.50 -3.09 3.19
N GLU A 61 -8.86 -2.72 2.09
CA GLU A 61 -7.95 -1.58 2.08
C GLU A 61 -8.10 -0.80 0.79
N MET A 62 -8.10 0.52 0.90
CA MET A 62 -8.17 1.43 -0.23
C MET A 62 -6.96 2.32 -0.23
N PHE A 63 -6.35 2.52 -1.38
CA PHE A 63 -5.31 3.53 -1.52
C PHE A 63 -5.50 4.39 -2.76
N THR A 64 -5.06 5.64 -2.61
CA THR A 64 -4.98 6.63 -3.69
C THR A 64 -3.52 6.86 -3.99
N VAL A 65 -3.13 6.72 -5.26
CA VAL A 65 -1.77 7.06 -5.70
C VAL A 65 -1.73 8.55 -5.98
N LEU A 66 -1.10 9.30 -5.09
CA LEU A 66 -1.05 10.77 -5.15
C LEU A 66 0.00 11.27 -6.13
N THR A 67 1.17 10.61 -6.17
CA THR A 67 2.26 10.94 -7.09
C THR A 67 2.95 9.66 -7.53
N GLY A 68 3.60 9.70 -8.70
CA GLY A 68 4.32 8.55 -9.22
C GLY A 68 3.42 7.49 -9.83
N GLU A 69 3.94 6.29 -9.93
CA GLU A 69 3.26 5.20 -10.61
C GLU A 69 3.55 3.87 -9.91
N LEU A 70 2.50 3.11 -9.65
CA LEU A 70 2.58 1.78 -9.05
C LEU A 70 2.02 0.75 -10.03
N LYS A 71 2.70 -0.38 -10.17
CA LYS A 71 2.17 -1.55 -10.86
C LYS A 71 1.46 -2.44 -9.85
N ILE A 72 0.19 -2.69 -10.10
CA ILE A 72 -0.68 -3.50 -9.27
C ILE A 72 -0.93 -4.82 -9.98
N THR A 73 -0.73 -5.92 -9.28
CA THR A 73 -1.03 -7.26 -9.80
C THR A 73 -1.97 -7.97 -8.86
N LEU A 74 -3.07 -8.48 -9.42
CA LEU A 74 -4.01 -9.37 -8.74
C LEU A 74 -3.76 -10.80 -9.22
N TYR A 75 -3.84 -11.74 -8.29
CA TYR A 75 -3.55 -13.15 -8.55
C TYR A 75 -4.77 -14.02 -8.26
N GLU A 76 -4.85 -15.11 -9.00
CA GLU A 76 -5.71 -16.23 -8.64
C GLU A 76 -5.09 -17.02 -7.49
N THR A 77 -5.87 -17.92 -6.90
CA THR A 77 -5.41 -18.72 -5.76
C THR A 77 -4.27 -19.68 -6.11
N ASP A 78 -4.12 -20.02 -7.37
CA ASP A 78 -3.04 -20.88 -7.89
C ASP A 78 -1.77 -20.12 -8.30
N GLY A 79 -1.79 -18.78 -8.18
CA GLY A 79 -0.66 -17.91 -8.53
C GLY A 79 -0.72 -17.34 -9.95
N ALA A 80 -1.70 -17.71 -10.76
CA ALA A 80 -1.88 -17.12 -12.09
C ALA A 80 -2.26 -15.64 -11.94
N ILE A 81 -1.76 -14.81 -12.86
CA ILE A 81 -2.13 -13.40 -12.89
C ILE A 81 -3.57 -13.25 -13.38
N LYS A 82 -4.41 -12.69 -12.53
CA LYS A 82 -5.80 -12.38 -12.84
C LYS A 82 -5.93 -11.04 -13.55
N LYS A 83 -5.18 -10.04 -13.09
CA LYS A 83 -5.20 -8.69 -13.64
C LYS A 83 -3.93 -7.96 -13.28
N GLN A 84 -3.42 -7.15 -14.21
CA GLN A 84 -2.25 -6.31 -13.96
C GLN A 84 -2.47 -4.95 -14.64
N PHE A 85 -2.16 -3.87 -13.92
CA PHE A 85 -2.31 -2.51 -14.43
C PHE A 85 -1.39 -1.57 -13.65
N ASN A 86 -1.14 -0.39 -14.22
CA ASN A 86 -0.44 0.69 -13.54
C ASN A 86 -1.43 1.72 -13.02
N ALA A 87 -1.23 2.16 -11.78
CA ALA A 87 -2.05 3.18 -11.12
C ALA A 87 -1.21 4.42 -10.82
N GLY A 88 -1.81 5.58 -10.99
CA GLY A 88 -1.16 6.86 -10.72
C GLY A 88 -1.99 8.04 -11.22
N PRO A 89 -1.60 9.29 -10.88
CA PRO A 89 -2.36 10.47 -11.27
C PRO A 89 -2.36 10.73 -12.78
N THR A 90 -1.41 10.16 -13.52
CA THR A 90 -1.33 10.27 -14.99
C THR A 90 -1.93 9.05 -15.71
N ARG A 91 -2.48 8.10 -14.98
CA ARG A 91 -3.13 6.91 -15.50
C ARG A 91 -4.65 7.00 -15.34
N SER A 92 -5.38 6.12 -16.02
CA SER A 92 -6.84 6.07 -15.90
C SER A 92 -7.29 5.58 -14.51
N VAL A 93 -6.45 4.84 -13.80
CA VAL A 93 -6.71 4.37 -12.44
C VAL A 93 -5.76 5.07 -11.49
N SER A 94 -6.33 5.71 -10.46
CA SER A 94 -5.54 6.34 -9.37
C SER A 94 -5.99 5.88 -7.99
N ILE A 95 -7.14 5.24 -7.88
CA ILE A 95 -7.69 4.72 -6.62
C ILE A 95 -7.95 3.23 -6.80
N VAL A 96 -7.47 2.44 -5.83
CA VAL A 96 -7.63 0.99 -5.83
C VAL A 96 -8.16 0.57 -4.47
N GLU A 97 -9.21 -0.25 -4.46
CA GLU A 97 -9.72 -0.85 -3.24
C GLU A 97 -9.66 -2.36 -3.37
N PHE A 98 -8.97 -3.01 -2.42
CA PHE A 98 -8.93 -4.46 -2.33
C PHE A 98 -9.98 -4.94 -1.33
N SER A 99 -10.71 -5.98 -1.71
CA SER A 99 -11.58 -6.70 -0.80
C SER A 99 -10.77 -7.71 0.02
N PRO A 100 -11.26 -8.09 1.21
CA PRO A 100 -10.65 -9.20 1.94
C PRO A 100 -10.50 -10.43 1.03
N GLY A 101 -9.35 -11.08 1.10
CA GLY A 101 -9.05 -12.26 0.27
C GLY A 101 -8.41 -11.97 -1.09
N ASP A 102 -8.43 -10.72 -1.56
CA ASP A 102 -7.77 -10.37 -2.82
C ASP A 102 -6.26 -10.52 -2.70
N ILE A 103 -5.68 -11.46 -3.43
CA ILE A 103 -4.23 -11.66 -3.45
C ILE A 103 -3.62 -10.65 -4.41
N HIS A 104 -2.74 -9.80 -3.89
CA HIS A 104 -2.18 -8.71 -4.69
C HIS A 104 -0.73 -8.40 -4.34
N SER A 105 -0.04 -7.81 -5.30
CA SER A 105 1.30 -7.22 -5.11
C SER A 105 1.33 -5.80 -5.64
N VAL A 106 2.28 -5.01 -5.13
CA VAL A 106 2.45 -3.61 -5.50
C VAL A 106 3.93 -3.36 -5.77
N GLU A 107 4.24 -2.75 -6.91
CA GLU A 107 5.61 -2.41 -7.28
C GLU A 107 5.71 -0.94 -7.68
N CYS A 108 6.70 -0.23 -7.15
CA CYS A 108 6.99 1.14 -7.56
C CYS A 108 7.80 1.12 -8.85
N VAL A 109 7.19 1.57 -9.95
CA VAL A 109 7.82 1.57 -11.29
C VAL A 109 8.34 2.93 -11.72
N SER A 110 7.95 4.00 -11.03
CA SER A 110 8.52 5.33 -11.21
C SER A 110 9.70 5.54 -10.24
N ASP A 111 10.38 6.67 -10.36
CA ASP A 111 11.48 7.02 -9.46
C ASP A 111 11.04 6.99 -7.99
N LYS A 112 9.87 7.53 -7.72
CA LYS A 112 9.21 7.46 -6.41
C LYS A 112 7.70 7.53 -6.60
N ALA A 113 6.96 7.04 -5.60
CA ALA A 113 5.50 7.11 -5.56
C ALA A 113 5.02 7.37 -4.14
N LEU A 114 3.93 8.10 -4.02
CA LEU A 114 3.27 8.38 -2.74
C LEU A 114 1.85 7.87 -2.82
N MET A 115 1.44 7.06 -1.86
CA MET A 115 0.06 6.62 -1.74
C MET A 115 -0.52 6.93 -0.37
N LEU A 116 -1.81 7.25 -0.34
CA LEU A 116 -2.59 7.37 0.87
C LEU A 116 -3.44 6.11 1.01
N GLU A 117 -3.22 5.37 2.09
CA GLU A 117 -3.95 4.15 2.40
C GLU A 117 -4.95 4.40 3.51
N VAL A 118 -6.17 3.89 3.35
CA VAL A 118 -7.24 3.92 4.34
C VAL A 118 -7.77 2.51 4.51
N LYS A 119 -7.91 2.08 5.74
CA LYS A 119 -8.43 0.76 6.07
C LYS A 119 -9.16 0.79 7.41
N GLU A 120 -10.05 -0.17 7.60
CA GLU A 120 -10.77 -0.31 8.86
C GLU A 120 -9.83 -0.84 9.95
N GLY A 121 -9.88 -0.21 11.11
CA GLY A 121 -9.21 -0.67 12.31
C GLY A 121 -10.18 -1.41 13.24
N PRO A 122 -9.71 -1.81 14.40
CA PRO A 122 -8.32 -1.65 14.89
C PRO A 122 -7.32 -2.52 14.12
N PHE A 123 -6.04 -2.14 14.17
CA PHE A 123 -4.97 -2.97 13.62
C PHE A 123 -4.71 -4.18 14.52
N ASN A 124 -4.71 -5.36 13.93
CA ASN A 124 -4.39 -6.59 14.63
C ASN A 124 -3.12 -7.21 14.03
N PRO A 125 -1.98 -7.17 14.75
CA PRO A 125 -0.72 -7.67 14.22
C PRO A 125 -0.74 -9.17 13.91
N ASP A 126 -1.60 -9.97 14.57
CA ASP A 126 -1.73 -11.40 14.31
C ASP A 126 -2.33 -11.70 12.94
N TYR A 127 -3.02 -10.71 12.35
CA TYR A 127 -3.69 -10.81 11.05
C TYR A 127 -3.22 -9.72 10.09
N ALA A 128 -2.00 -9.22 10.24
CA ALA A 128 -1.50 -8.12 9.41
C ALA A 128 -1.46 -8.50 7.92
N LYS A 129 -0.97 -9.69 7.61
CA LYS A 129 -0.91 -10.23 6.24
C LYS A 129 -1.00 -11.75 6.29
N ALA A 130 -1.60 -12.33 5.27
CA ALA A 130 -1.52 -13.74 4.97
C ALA A 130 -0.84 -13.93 3.61
N PHE A 131 -0.12 -15.02 3.45
CA PHE A 131 0.61 -15.31 2.23
C PHE A 131 0.01 -16.52 1.53
N PRO A 132 -0.15 -16.48 0.19
CA PRO A 132 -0.62 -17.64 -0.55
C PRO A 132 0.41 -18.78 -0.47
N HIS A 133 -0.05 -20.01 -0.66
CA HIS A 133 0.78 -21.21 -0.49
C HIS A 133 1.94 -21.32 -1.49
N TRP A 134 1.87 -20.58 -2.59
CA TRP A 134 2.90 -20.58 -3.64
C TRP A 134 3.99 -19.50 -3.45
N ILE A 135 3.91 -18.76 -2.36
CA ILE A 135 4.95 -17.77 -1.97
C ILE A 135 6.00 -18.44 -1.07
#